data_051e3e9a40e9a44e0424022781551fed
#
_entry.id   051e3e9a40e9a44e0424022781551fed
#
_cell.length_a   1.000
_cell.length_b   1.000
_cell.length_c   1.000
_cell.angle_alpha   90.00
_cell.angle_beta   90.00
_cell.angle_gamma   90.00
#
_symmetry.space_group_name_H-M   'P 1'
#
loop_
_entity.id
_entity.type
_entity.pdbx_description
1 polymer ?
#
loop_
_entity_poly.entity_id
_entity_poly.type
_entity_poly.pdbx_seq_one_letter_code
_entity_poly.pdbx_strand_id
1 'polypeptide(L)'
;MNMSNNVVLNTLNVPIINDFEHLAEQLSLTQELLYFLTYKKQYCYTRKEIPKKDGTSRILYVPHLALKVVQRWILKEILEKINVSNQAMAFVPKKNGLKVNAEYHKKNIFILEMDIKKFFDSIKETQVFQLFCKIGYNTDVSAILANLCTYEDALPQGAVTSPYVRPYQFLIF
;
A
#
# COMPACT_ATOMS: atom_id res chain seq x y z
N MET A 1 1.88 -8.57 -24.78
CA MET A 1 1.92 -7.32 -23.98
C MET A 1 0.90 -6.35 -24.55
N ASN A 2 -0.11 -5.94 -23.79
CA ASN A 2 -1.20 -5.09 -24.32
C ASN A 2 -0.74 -3.64 -24.39
N MET A 3 -0.62 -3.07 -25.60
CA MET A 3 -0.29 -1.65 -25.80
C MET A 3 -1.20 -0.69 -25.02
N SER A 4 -2.46 -1.08 -24.77
CA SER A 4 -3.42 -0.28 -23.99
C SER A 4 -3.01 -0.07 -22.53
N ASN A 5 -2.36 -1.03 -21.89
CA ASN A 5 -1.96 -0.92 -20.49
C ASN A 5 -0.81 0.09 -20.30
N ASN A 6 0.14 0.13 -21.21
CA ASN A 6 1.25 1.08 -21.16
C ASN A 6 0.78 2.53 -21.32
N VAL A 7 -0.28 2.76 -22.11
CA VAL A 7 -0.90 4.09 -22.25
C VAL A 7 -1.51 4.54 -20.93
N VAL A 8 -2.20 3.65 -20.21
CA VAL A 8 -2.78 3.94 -18.90
C VAL A 8 -1.69 4.27 -17.88
N LEU A 9 -0.63 3.45 -17.79
CA LEU A 9 0.49 3.68 -16.87
C LEU A 9 1.19 5.01 -17.15
N ASN A 10 1.42 5.34 -18.42
CA ASN A 10 1.99 6.63 -18.83
C ASN A 10 1.09 7.81 -18.44
N THR A 11 -0.22 7.68 -18.64
CA THR A 11 -1.20 8.74 -18.28
C THR A 11 -1.20 8.99 -16.76
N LEU A 12 -1.03 7.96 -15.97
CA LEU A 12 -0.92 8.05 -14.51
C LEU A 12 0.49 8.49 -14.05
N ASN A 13 1.44 8.62 -14.97
CA ASN A 13 2.85 8.92 -14.69
C ASN A 13 3.48 7.92 -13.69
N VAL A 14 3.09 6.64 -13.76
CA VAL A 14 3.66 5.56 -12.98
C VAL A 14 4.65 4.75 -13.83
N PRO A 15 5.65 4.08 -13.23
CA PRO A 15 6.64 3.30 -13.96
C PRO A 15 5.98 2.19 -14.77
N ILE A 16 6.43 1.99 -16.01
CA ILE A 16 6.09 0.81 -16.79
C ILE A 16 6.97 -0.33 -16.31
N ILE A 17 6.37 -1.39 -15.80
CA ILE A 17 7.04 -2.59 -15.33
C ILE A 17 6.51 -3.76 -16.16
N ASN A 18 7.39 -4.41 -16.90
CA ASN A 18 7.00 -5.46 -17.83
C ASN A 18 6.92 -6.84 -17.15
N ASP A 19 7.92 -7.12 -16.30
CA ASP A 19 8.14 -8.41 -15.65
C ASP A 19 9.00 -8.24 -14.39
N PHE A 20 9.38 -9.37 -13.80
CA PHE A 20 10.20 -9.43 -12.59
C PHE A 20 11.59 -8.83 -12.78
N GLU A 21 12.24 -9.11 -13.92
CA GLU A 21 13.58 -8.64 -14.24
C GLU A 21 13.59 -7.12 -14.39
N HIS A 22 12.66 -6.57 -15.17
CA HIS A 22 12.50 -5.13 -15.32
C HIS A 22 12.19 -4.43 -13.98
N LEU A 23 11.42 -5.06 -13.08
CA LEU A 23 11.22 -4.51 -11.73
C LEU A 23 12.53 -4.48 -10.93
N ALA A 24 13.35 -5.53 -11.02
CA ALA A 24 14.66 -5.56 -10.35
C ALA A 24 15.57 -4.44 -10.85
N GLU A 25 15.62 -4.20 -12.16
CA GLU A 25 16.37 -3.09 -12.78
C GLU A 25 15.87 -1.73 -12.29
N GLN A 26 14.55 -1.48 -12.30
CA GLN A 26 13.94 -0.24 -11.82
C GLN A 26 14.28 0.05 -10.35
N LEU A 27 14.37 -1.01 -9.53
CA LEU A 27 14.74 -0.93 -8.13
C LEU A 27 16.26 -0.87 -7.91
N SER A 28 17.08 -1.05 -8.95
CA SER A 28 18.54 -1.22 -8.86
C SER A 28 18.94 -2.37 -7.90
N LEU A 29 18.20 -3.47 -7.96
CA LEU A 29 18.43 -4.68 -7.19
C LEU A 29 18.84 -5.84 -8.09
N THR A 30 19.55 -6.82 -7.52
CA THR A 30 19.70 -8.10 -8.19
C THR A 30 18.40 -8.90 -8.15
N GLN A 31 18.20 -9.79 -9.12
CA GLN A 31 16.99 -10.64 -9.17
C GLN A 31 16.89 -11.55 -7.93
N GLU A 32 18.04 -12.05 -7.41
CA GLU A 32 18.08 -12.87 -6.21
C GLU A 32 17.57 -12.10 -4.97
N LEU A 33 18.01 -10.83 -4.83
CA LEU A 33 17.57 -10.01 -3.70
C LEU A 33 16.07 -9.69 -3.82
N LEU A 34 15.59 -9.32 -5.00
CA LEU A 34 14.16 -9.09 -5.22
C LEU A 34 13.34 -10.36 -4.96
N TYR A 35 13.83 -11.53 -5.41
CA TYR A 35 13.20 -12.82 -5.12
C TYR A 35 13.13 -13.08 -3.61
N PHE A 36 14.23 -12.86 -2.89
CA PHE A 36 14.27 -13.02 -1.45
C PHE A 36 13.24 -12.11 -0.75
N LEU A 37 13.20 -10.82 -1.11
CA LEU A 37 12.26 -9.85 -0.54
C LEU A 37 10.80 -10.19 -0.84
N THR A 38 10.53 -10.77 -2.02
CA THR A 38 9.17 -11.13 -2.45
C THR A 38 8.70 -12.42 -1.81
N TYR A 39 9.51 -13.49 -1.81
CA TYR A 39 9.05 -14.85 -1.49
C TYR A 39 9.58 -15.39 -0.15
N LYS A 40 10.53 -14.72 0.48
CA LYS A 40 11.09 -15.09 1.80
C LYS A 40 10.74 -14.06 2.88
N LYS A 41 9.51 -13.56 2.83
CA LYS A 41 9.01 -12.45 3.68
C LYS A 41 9.18 -12.69 5.17
N GLN A 42 9.11 -13.93 5.64
CA GLN A 42 9.31 -14.29 7.05
C GLN A 42 10.66 -13.81 7.61
N TYR A 43 11.67 -13.65 6.75
CA TYR A 43 12.98 -13.13 7.14
C TYR A 43 13.12 -11.61 6.95
N CYS A 44 12.09 -10.96 6.39
CA CYS A 44 12.13 -9.55 6.05
C CYS A 44 11.35 -8.67 7.03
N TYR A 45 10.72 -9.25 8.05
CA TYR A 45 9.96 -8.53 9.06
C TYR A 45 10.42 -8.86 10.47
N THR A 46 10.40 -7.85 11.35
CA THR A 46 10.52 -8.04 12.80
C THR A 46 9.16 -7.83 13.44
N ARG A 47 8.67 -8.83 14.17
CA ARG A 47 7.46 -8.72 15.00
C ARG A 47 7.77 -7.89 16.24
N LYS A 48 7.04 -6.80 16.45
CA LYS A 48 7.08 -5.97 17.68
C LYS A 48 5.70 -5.92 18.32
N GLU A 49 5.68 -5.94 19.62
CA GLU A 49 4.46 -5.82 20.41
C GLU A 49 4.47 -4.48 21.16
N ILE A 50 3.42 -3.69 20.97
CA ILE A 50 3.27 -2.37 21.61
C ILE A 50 2.05 -2.41 22.52
N PRO A 51 2.21 -2.12 23.84
CA PRO A 51 1.09 -2.06 24.76
C PRO A 51 0.15 -0.91 24.41
N LYS A 52 -1.15 -1.16 24.52
CA LYS A 52 -2.19 -0.14 24.39
C LYS A 52 -2.63 0.35 25.77
N LYS A 53 -3.32 1.50 25.80
CA LYS A 53 -3.84 2.10 27.03
C LYS A 53 -4.91 1.24 27.74
N ASP A 54 -5.57 0.37 27.00
CA ASP A 54 -6.63 -0.54 27.49
C ASP A 54 -6.08 -1.87 28.04
N GLY A 55 -4.76 -2.01 28.20
CA GLY A 55 -4.10 -3.22 28.68
C GLY A 55 -3.92 -4.32 27.62
N THR A 56 -4.45 -4.16 26.42
CA THR A 56 -4.19 -5.05 25.28
C THR A 56 -2.91 -4.69 24.58
N SER A 57 -2.44 -5.51 23.65
CA SER A 57 -1.28 -5.21 22.82
C SER A 57 -1.64 -5.07 21.35
N ARG A 58 -0.80 -4.35 20.62
CA ARG A 58 -0.82 -4.25 19.17
C ARG A 58 0.43 -4.90 18.62
N ILE A 59 0.26 -5.82 17.70
CA ILE A 59 1.37 -6.43 16.96
C ILE A 59 1.70 -5.55 15.75
N LEU A 60 2.97 -5.18 15.62
CA LEU A 60 3.50 -4.51 14.44
C LEU A 60 4.49 -5.44 13.74
N TYR A 61 4.40 -5.51 12.43
CA TYR A 61 5.37 -6.14 11.56
C TYR A 61 6.21 -5.07 10.88
N VAL A 62 7.42 -4.87 11.41
CA VAL A 62 8.32 -3.81 10.92
C VAL A 62 9.23 -4.39 9.85
N PRO A 63 9.16 -3.91 8.60
CA PRO A 63 10.02 -4.40 7.53
C PRO A 63 11.49 -4.04 7.79
N HIS A 64 12.41 -4.94 7.45
CA HIS A 64 13.83 -4.67 7.45
C HIS A 64 14.19 -3.64 6.38
N LEU A 65 15.37 -3.05 6.48
CA LEU A 65 15.77 -1.90 5.68
C LEU A 65 15.59 -2.12 4.17
N ALA A 66 16.04 -3.24 3.63
CA ALA A 66 15.93 -3.53 2.19
C ALA A 66 14.47 -3.54 1.72
N LEU A 67 13.59 -4.29 2.39
CA LEU A 67 12.16 -4.32 2.06
C LEU A 67 11.51 -2.93 2.26
N LYS A 68 11.92 -2.21 3.30
CA LYS A 68 11.41 -0.86 3.58
C LYS A 68 11.76 0.12 2.47
N VAL A 69 12.95 0.01 1.86
CA VAL A 69 13.35 0.84 0.71
C VAL A 69 12.49 0.51 -0.50
N VAL A 70 12.28 -0.77 -0.81
CA VAL A 70 11.40 -1.21 -1.91
C VAL A 70 9.95 -0.71 -1.69
N GLN A 71 9.40 -0.89 -0.51
CA GLN A 71 8.06 -0.39 -0.17
C GLN A 71 7.96 1.13 -0.29
N ARG A 72 9.03 1.87 0.05
CA ARG A 72 9.06 3.32 -0.12
C ARG A 72 9.10 3.73 -1.60
N TRP A 73 9.80 2.98 -2.43
CA TRP A 73 9.79 3.18 -3.87
C TRP A 73 8.38 2.93 -4.45
N ILE A 74 7.74 1.80 -4.11
CA ILE A 74 6.34 1.51 -4.52
C ILE A 74 5.41 2.64 -4.09
N LEU A 75 5.57 3.14 -2.87
CA LEU A 75 4.79 4.27 -2.36
C LEU A 75 4.98 5.51 -3.23
N LYS A 76 6.23 5.93 -3.45
CA LYS A 76 6.56 7.19 -4.13
C LYS A 76 6.29 7.15 -5.63
N GLU A 77 6.66 6.06 -6.27
CA GLU A 77 6.61 5.95 -7.72
C GLU A 77 5.26 5.44 -8.24
N ILE A 78 4.48 4.77 -7.41
CA ILE A 78 3.19 4.22 -7.83
C ILE A 78 2.05 4.82 -7.01
N LEU A 79 1.98 4.55 -5.71
CA LEU A 79 0.79 4.84 -4.92
C LEU A 79 0.51 6.34 -4.75
N GLU A 80 1.51 7.18 -4.54
CA GLU A 80 1.31 8.63 -4.39
C GLU A 80 0.90 9.34 -5.69
N LYS A 81 1.08 8.70 -6.84
CA LYS A 81 0.71 9.26 -8.15
C LYS A 81 -0.75 8.98 -8.54
N ILE A 82 -1.41 8.08 -7.83
CA ILE A 82 -2.79 7.69 -8.11
C ILE A 82 -3.76 8.56 -7.33
N ASN A 83 -4.82 8.98 -7.98
CA ASN A 83 -5.88 9.75 -7.32
C ASN A 83 -6.63 8.89 -6.31
N VAL A 84 -6.71 9.38 -5.08
CA VAL A 84 -7.54 8.81 -4.02
C VAL A 84 -8.92 9.46 -4.00
N SER A 85 -9.88 8.76 -3.39
CA SER A 85 -11.21 9.33 -3.13
C SER A 85 -11.13 10.68 -2.41
N ASN A 86 -11.98 11.62 -2.81
CA ASN A 86 -12.08 12.93 -2.16
C ASN A 86 -12.46 12.85 -0.67
N GLN A 87 -13.12 11.77 -0.25
CA GLN A 87 -13.48 11.49 1.14
C GLN A 87 -12.28 11.03 1.98
N ALA A 88 -11.20 10.58 1.36
CA ALA A 88 -9.98 10.22 2.10
C ALA A 88 -9.30 11.47 2.64
N MET A 89 -9.24 11.60 3.97
CA MET A 89 -8.63 12.76 4.65
C MET A 89 -7.25 12.44 5.23
N ALA A 90 -6.96 11.17 5.48
CA ALA A 90 -5.67 10.74 6.05
C ALA A 90 -4.78 10.13 4.97
N PHE A 91 -3.46 10.31 5.11
CA PHE A 91 -2.43 9.74 4.23
C PHE A 91 -2.57 10.12 2.74
N VAL A 92 -3.16 11.27 2.47
CA VAL A 92 -3.26 11.84 1.11
C VAL A 92 -2.18 12.89 0.93
N PRO A 93 -1.28 12.76 -0.06
CA PRO A 93 -0.25 13.74 -0.31
C PRO A 93 -0.83 15.15 -0.49
N LYS A 94 -0.14 16.16 0.05
CA LYS A 94 -0.50 17.59 -0.08
C LYS A 94 -1.86 18.01 0.50
N LYS A 95 -2.61 17.11 1.17
CA LYS A 95 -3.89 17.42 1.79
C LYS A 95 -3.72 17.61 3.30
N ASN A 96 -4.10 18.78 3.84
CA ASN A 96 -4.19 18.96 5.29
C ASN A 96 -5.47 18.31 5.80
N GLY A 97 -5.46 16.95 5.87
CA GLY A 97 -6.65 16.14 6.13
C GLY A 97 -7.33 16.44 7.45
N LEU A 98 -6.57 16.73 8.51
CA LEU A 98 -7.15 17.07 9.83
C LEU A 98 -7.95 18.36 9.78
N LYS A 99 -7.41 19.42 9.18
CA LYS A 99 -8.10 20.70 9.04
C LYS A 99 -9.33 20.57 8.16
N VAL A 100 -9.19 19.94 7.01
CA VAL A 100 -10.30 19.74 6.06
C VAL A 100 -11.42 18.90 6.69
N ASN A 101 -11.08 17.82 7.40
CA ASN A 101 -12.07 17.00 8.11
C ASN A 101 -12.81 17.81 9.19
N ALA A 102 -12.08 18.57 9.99
CA ALA A 102 -12.69 19.45 11.01
C ALA A 102 -13.63 20.50 10.38
N GLU A 103 -13.26 21.08 9.23
CA GLU A 103 -14.09 22.07 8.53
C GLU A 103 -15.42 21.46 8.04
N TYR A 104 -15.43 20.22 7.56
CA TYR A 104 -16.66 19.52 7.16
C TYR A 104 -17.63 19.33 8.32
N HIS A 105 -17.14 19.16 9.54
CA HIS A 105 -17.97 18.89 10.71
C HIS A 105 -18.31 20.14 11.54
N LYS A 106 -17.69 21.30 11.26
CA LYS A 106 -17.78 22.53 12.05
C LYS A 106 -19.22 23.01 12.32
N LYS A 107 -20.15 22.75 11.39
CA LYS A 107 -21.53 23.21 11.48
C LYS A 107 -22.54 22.09 11.78
N ASN A 108 -22.07 20.86 11.97
CA ASN A 108 -22.95 19.72 12.22
C ASN A 108 -23.33 19.67 13.70
N ILE A 109 -24.65 19.52 13.97
CA ILE A 109 -25.20 19.36 15.32
C ILE A 109 -24.90 17.96 15.87
N PHE A 110 -24.86 16.95 14.97
CA PHE A 110 -24.57 15.57 15.31
C PHE A 110 -23.40 15.07 14.48
N ILE A 111 -22.49 14.33 15.12
CA ILE A 111 -21.34 13.67 14.47
C ILE A 111 -21.42 12.19 14.85
N LEU A 112 -21.42 11.29 13.84
CA LEU A 112 -21.29 9.87 14.02
C LEU A 112 -19.81 9.49 13.75
N GLU A 113 -19.16 8.91 14.74
CA GLU A 113 -17.80 8.35 14.61
C GLU A 113 -17.88 6.84 14.57
N MET A 114 -17.25 6.22 13.57
CA MET A 114 -17.14 4.77 13.42
C MET A 114 -15.69 4.38 13.15
N ASP A 115 -15.22 3.32 13.80
CA ASP A 115 -13.90 2.75 13.56
C ASP A 115 -14.00 1.28 13.14
N ILE A 116 -13.18 0.89 12.16
CA ILE A 116 -13.15 -0.48 11.66
C ILE A 116 -12.13 -1.28 12.48
N LYS A 117 -12.63 -2.22 13.28
CA LYS A 117 -11.80 -3.12 14.06
C LYS A 117 -10.89 -3.96 13.14
N LYS A 118 -9.61 -4.04 13.47
CA LYS A 118 -8.59 -4.81 12.72
C LYS A 118 -8.55 -4.44 11.23
N PHE A 119 -8.67 -3.16 10.91
CA PHE A 119 -8.76 -2.69 9.53
C PHE A 119 -7.64 -3.23 8.63
N PHE A 120 -6.37 -3.17 9.05
CA PHE A 120 -5.25 -3.65 8.24
C PHE A 120 -5.33 -5.16 7.98
N ASP A 121 -5.70 -5.95 8.98
CA ASP A 121 -5.83 -7.40 8.87
C ASP A 121 -6.99 -7.82 7.95
N SER A 122 -7.97 -6.93 7.75
CA SER A 122 -9.11 -7.16 6.86
C SER A 122 -8.77 -6.95 5.39
N ILE A 123 -7.68 -6.22 5.08
CA ILE A 123 -7.24 -5.97 3.71
C ILE A 123 -6.33 -7.12 3.27
N LYS A 124 -6.88 -7.98 2.42
CA LYS A 124 -6.19 -9.19 1.95
C LYS A 124 -5.25 -8.91 0.78
N GLU A 125 -4.24 -9.77 0.62
CA GLU A 125 -3.30 -9.71 -0.50
C GLU A 125 -4.02 -9.69 -1.86
N THR A 126 -5.13 -10.45 -1.99
CA THR A 126 -5.97 -10.45 -3.20
C THR A 126 -6.54 -9.07 -3.54
N GLN A 127 -6.90 -8.27 -2.55
CA GLN A 127 -7.40 -6.91 -2.77
C GLN A 127 -6.28 -5.96 -3.19
N VAL A 128 -5.08 -6.14 -2.62
CA VAL A 128 -3.89 -5.37 -3.01
C VAL A 128 -3.47 -5.75 -4.43
N PHE A 129 -3.53 -7.02 -4.79
CA PHE A 129 -3.32 -7.50 -6.15
C PHE A 129 -4.31 -6.85 -7.14
N GLN A 130 -5.61 -6.86 -6.83
CA GLN A 130 -6.64 -6.22 -7.65
C GLN A 130 -6.41 -4.72 -7.83
N LEU A 131 -5.89 -4.04 -6.81
CA LEU A 131 -5.50 -2.63 -6.91
C LEU A 131 -4.45 -2.44 -8.00
N PHE A 132 -3.36 -3.21 -7.99
CA PHE A 132 -2.30 -3.08 -8.99
C PHE A 132 -2.78 -3.47 -10.40
N CYS A 133 -3.65 -4.47 -10.53
CA CYS A 133 -4.31 -4.77 -11.81
C CYS A 133 -5.15 -3.60 -12.33
N LYS A 134 -5.91 -2.93 -11.46
CA LYS A 134 -6.74 -1.75 -11.83
C LYS A 134 -5.89 -0.53 -12.21
N ILE A 135 -4.71 -0.39 -11.65
CA ILE A 135 -3.73 0.63 -12.06
C ILE A 135 -3.28 0.41 -13.51
N GLY A 136 -3.28 -0.83 -13.98
CA GLY A 136 -2.92 -1.21 -15.35
C GLY A 136 -1.72 -2.16 -15.45
N TYR A 137 -1.16 -2.64 -14.33
CA TYR A 137 -0.11 -3.64 -14.36
C TYR A 137 -0.66 -5.00 -14.78
N ASN A 138 0.18 -5.81 -15.45
CA ASN A 138 -0.16 -7.20 -15.77
C ASN A 138 -0.25 -8.06 -14.49
N THR A 139 -0.80 -9.27 -14.63
CA THR A 139 -1.03 -10.18 -13.50
C THR A 139 0.24 -10.51 -12.72
N ASP A 140 1.33 -10.77 -13.41
CA ASP A 140 2.59 -11.20 -12.78
C ASP A 140 3.21 -10.06 -11.96
N VAL A 141 3.31 -8.87 -12.54
CA VAL A 141 3.79 -7.67 -11.85
C VAL A 141 2.87 -7.29 -10.69
N SER A 142 1.55 -7.36 -10.90
CA SER A 142 0.57 -7.06 -9.83
C SER A 142 0.72 -8.02 -8.65
N ALA A 143 0.97 -9.31 -8.91
CA ALA A 143 1.21 -10.29 -7.86
C ALA A 143 2.50 -10.00 -7.08
N ILE A 144 3.58 -9.65 -7.78
CA ILE A 144 4.86 -9.30 -7.14
C ILE A 144 4.70 -8.04 -6.26
N LEU A 145 4.08 -6.97 -6.79
CA LEU A 145 3.86 -5.73 -6.06
C LEU A 145 2.95 -5.93 -4.84
N ALA A 146 1.89 -6.73 -4.98
CA ALA A 146 1.01 -7.08 -3.87
C ALA A 146 1.78 -7.84 -2.78
N ASN A 147 2.58 -8.82 -3.20
CA ASN A 147 3.38 -9.63 -2.31
C ASN A 147 4.40 -8.78 -1.52
N LEU A 148 5.07 -7.82 -2.16
CA LEU A 148 6.00 -6.88 -1.50
C LEU A 148 5.29 -5.94 -0.49
N CYS A 149 3.99 -5.70 -0.65
CA CYS A 149 3.19 -4.83 0.22
C CYS A 149 2.47 -5.57 1.36
N THR A 150 2.39 -6.90 1.32
CA THR A 150 1.61 -7.73 2.25
C THR A 150 2.49 -8.68 3.07
N TYR A 151 1.96 -9.14 4.19
CA TYR A 151 2.57 -10.14 5.05
C TYR A 151 1.46 -10.97 5.72
N GLU A 152 1.61 -12.32 5.78
CA GLU A 152 0.57 -13.22 6.32
C GLU A 152 -0.82 -12.95 5.69
N ASP A 153 -0.85 -12.89 4.36
CA ASP A 153 -2.06 -12.69 3.53
C ASP A 153 -2.84 -11.38 3.81
N ALA A 154 -2.23 -10.39 4.48
CA ALA A 154 -2.88 -9.13 4.80
C ALA A 154 -1.91 -7.93 4.76
N LEU A 155 -2.44 -6.71 4.88
CA LEU A 155 -1.60 -5.52 5.06
C LEU A 155 -0.98 -5.53 6.46
N PRO A 156 0.36 -5.55 6.58
CA PRO A 156 1.01 -5.54 7.88
C PRO A 156 0.92 -4.17 8.55
N GLN A 157 0.56 -4.14 9.83
CA GLN A 157 0.70 -2.94 10.63
C GLN A 157 2.18 -2.64 10.86
N GLY A 158 2.64 -1.49 10.36
CA GLY A 158 4.05 -1.07 10.47
C GLY A 158 4.82 -1.03 9.16
N ALA A 159 4.27 -1.55 8.06
CA ALA A 159 4.86 -1.39 6.73
C ALA A 159 4.61 0.02 6.17
N VAL A 160 5.52 0.44 5.28
CA VAL A 160 5.49 1.79 4.70
C VAL A 160 4.29 2.01 3.78
N THR A 161 3.90 0.99 3.02
CA THR A 161 2.81 1.05 2.04
C THR A 161 1.42 0.93 2.66
N SER A 162 1.30 0.25 3.81
CA SER A 162 0.00 -0.10 4.40
C SER A 162 -0.93 1.10 4.63
N PRO A 163 -0.47 2.26 5.16
CA PRO A 163 -1.34 3.42 5.33
C PRO A 163 -1.87 4.00 4.01
N TYR A 164 -1.13 3.81 2.92
CA TYR A 164 -1.44 4.39 1.62
C TYR A 164 -2.28 3.47 0.73
N VAL A 165 -2.13 2.16 0.82
CA VAL A 165 -3.01 1.18 0.14
C VAL A 165 -4.46 1.30 0.64
N ARG A 166 -4.66 1.64 1.91
CA ARG A 166 -5.95 1.81 2.57
C ARG A 166 -6.94 2.72 1.82
N PRO A 167 -6.61 3.94 1.36
CA PRO A 167 -7.54 4.83 0.70
C PRO A 167 -8.07 4.29 -0.65
N TYR A 168 -7.30 3.44 -1.31
CA TYR A 168 -7.66 2.90 -2.63
C TYR A 168 -8.66 1.74 -2.57
N GLN A 169 -8.86 1.12 -1.41
CA GLN A 169 -9.86 0.07 -1.24
C GLN A 169 -11.29 0.55 -1.50
N PHE A 170 -11.59 1.79 -1.12
CA PHE A 170 -12.92 2.39 -1.37
C PHE A 170 -13.17 2.72 -2.84
N LEU A 171 -12.18 2.58 -3.73
CA LEU A 171 -12.33 2.68 -5.19
C LEU A 171 -12.63 1.32 -5.85
N ILE A 172 -12.62 0.23 -5.07
CA ILE A 172 -12.76 -1.14 -5.59
C ILE A 172 -14.22 -1.62 -5.54
N PHE A 173 -15.13 -0.82 -4.95
CA PHE A 173 -16.57 -1.11 -4.87
C PHE A 173 -17.39 -0.15 -5.73
#